data_77da623561356140eca9b2ac01bc7797
#
_entry.id   77da623561356140eca9b2ac01bc7797
#
_cell.length_a   1.000
_cell.length_b   1.000
_cell.length_c   1.000
_cell.angle_alpha   90.00
_cell.angle_beta   90.00
_cell.angle_gamma   90.00
#
_symmetry.space_group_name_H-M   'P 1'
#
loop_
_entity.id
_entity.type
_entity.pdbx_description
1 polymer ?
#
loop_
_entity_poly.entity_id
_entity_poly.type
_entity_poly.pdbx_seq_one_letter_code
_entity_poly.pdbx_strand_id
1 'polypeptide(L)'
;MRLIQLTLGLMMLMLLGCSDEASLSAQKKAQQARDKHTIRFVTINSPNTYFINELDEKAGLEYDLAKRFVESLGPEYVLEVIVVDSFSKIIPALLSNRADIAAADITVTVERRNIVDFSEPFHDVQQHVVYNRDHNPKPKKLDVLDGHIIAVPAGTSFAERMRKLGKQHSGLVWDEIENTSSEQLLEALANGEIEYTVADSHLLAVMQYYYPSINSAFTLGEPEKIAWAMARGKNPELLKKINAFFKQIKQDGTLRNLVDRYHGNTKRLKTIDVKTFLARMQTLLPKYTRLFKEAQDITDVDWRLIAAISYQESHWDTYSTSPTNVRGLMMLTEQTSDMMNVQDRLDPKQSIPAGAKFFLWMKDRFPERIPEPDRTYFALAAYNNGVGHIEDARVLAQKLGLNPDSWADVKTTLLKLNDPQYYTKAKYGYCSCGGPIIYTESIRSYYQILLKHLPSHSPDLEPFKIAGN
;
A
#
# COMPACT_ATOMS: atom_id res chain seq x y z
N MET A 1 -32.35 70.13 14.54
CA MET A 1 -31.49 69.06 15.03
C MET A 1 -32.03 67.62 14.82
N ARG A 2 -33.33 67.36 14.85
CA ARG A 2 -33.89 65.98 14.65
C ARG A 2 -33.85 65.48 13.21
N LEU A 3 -33.87 66.33 12.18
CA LEU A 3 -33.83 65.92 10.77
C LEU A 3 -32.46 65.51 10.29
N ILE A 4 -31.38 66.08 10.85
CA ILE A 4 -29.98 65.72 10.47
C ILE A 4 -29.56 64.39 11.07
N GLN A 5 -30.10 63.99 12.22
CA GLN A 5 -29.81 62.68 12.81
C GLN A 5 -30.47 61.50 12.07
N LEU A 6 -31.63 61.72 11.43
CA LEU A 6 -32.31 60.70 10.63
C LEU A 6 -31.61 60.41 9.31
N THR A 7 -31.02 61.42 8.66
CA THR A 7 -30.28 61.26 7.39
C THR A 7 -28.93 60.59 7.60
N LEU A 8 -28.23 60.84 8.70
CA LEU A 8 -26.97 60.14 9.02
C LEU A 8 -27.17 58.64 9.37
N GLY A 9 -28.28 58.30 10.06
CA GLY A 9 -28.65 56.92 10.39
C GLY A 9 -29.00 56.10 9.14
N LEU A 10 -29.69 56.71 8.15
CA LEU A 10 -30.05 56.02 6.92
C LEU A 10 -28.86 55.81 5.98
N MET A 11 -27.88 56.74 5.98
CA MET A 11 -26.64 56.62 5.21
C MET A 11 -25.68 55.58 5.79
N MET A 12 -25.68 55.35 7.12
CA MET A 12 -24.86 54.33 7.79
C MET A 12 -25.44 52.94 7.59
N LEU A 13 -26.78 52.78 7.47
CA LEU A 13 -27.41 51.49 7.14
C LEU A 13 -27.17 51.06 5.67
N MET A 14 -27.07 52.01 4.74
CA MET A 14 -26.73 51.67 3.34
C MET A 14 -25.29 51.27 3.13
N LEU A 15 -24.36 51.73 3.98
CA LEU A 15 -22.95 51.34 3.90
C LEU A 15 -22.67 49.91 4.51
N LEU A 16 -23.47 49.43 5.43
CA LEU A 16 -23.41 48.10 5.98
C LEU A 16 -24.00 47.04 5.03
N GLY A 17 -25.02 47.35 4.26
CA GLY A 17 -25.63 46.44 3.28
C GLY A 17 -24.76 46.16 2.06
N CYS A 18 -23.94 47.12 1.59
CA CYS A 18 -23.06 46.95 0.44
C CYS A 18 -21.80 46.12 0.75
N SER A 19 -21.35 46.06 2.01
CA SER A 19 -20.20 45.27 2.39
C SER A 19 -20.51 43.76 2.44
N ASP A 20 -21.70 43.38 2.84
CA ASP A 20 -22.14 41.98 2.92
C ASP A 20 -22.39 41.36 1.55
N GLU A 21 -23.04 42.11 0.62
CA GLU A 21 -23.24 41.61 -0.76
C GLU A 21 -21.94 41.47 -1.54
N ALA A 22 -20.98 42.38 -1.37
CA ALA A 22 -19.65 42.29 -1.99
C ALA A 22 -18.87 41.13 -1.42
N SER A 23 -18.91 40.89 -0.12
CA SER A 23 -18.25 39.75 0.54
C SER A 23 -18.89 38.43 0.11
N LEU A 24 -20.21 38.34 0.04
CA LEU A 24 -20.94 37.17 -0.44
C LEU A 24 -20.64 36.85 -1.91
N SER A 25 -20.57 37.89 -2.76
CA SER A 25 -20.21 37.74 -4.17
C SER A 25 -18.77 37.30 -4.36
N ALA A 26 -17.85 37.82 -3.55
CA ALA A 26 -16.45 37.39 -3.55
C ALA A 26 -16.30 35.95 -3.05
N GLN A 27 -17.01 35.55 -2.00
CA GLN A 27 -17.07 34.18 -1.51
C GLN A 27 -17.64 33.19 -2.54
N LYS A 28 -18.74 33.55 -3.21
CA LYS A 28 -19.32 32.76 -4.31
C LYS A 28 -18.37 32.62 -5.48
N LYS A 29 -17.66 33.67 -5.88
CA LYS A 29 -16.63 33.59 -6.93
C LYS A 29 -15.44 32.75 -6.53
N ALA A 30 -14.97 32.86 -5.28
CA ALA A 30 -13.91 32.04 -4.76
C ALA A 30 -14.32 30.53 -4.67
N GLN A 31 -15.56 30.26 -4.26
CA GLN A 31 -16.13 28.92 -4.25
C GLN A 31 -16.25 28.35 -5.67
N GLN A 32 -16.81 29.12 -6.62
CA GLN A 32 -16.86 28.71 -8.03
C GLN A 32 -15.49 28.49 -8.66
N ALA A 33 -14.48 29.28 -8.28
CA ALA A 33 -13.10 29.07 -8.73
C ALA A 33 -12.49 27.79 -8.12
N ARG A 34 -12.75 27.50 -6.84
CA ARG A 34 -12.36 26.23 -6.20
C ARG A 34 -13.04 25.04 -6.87
N ASP A 35 -14.36 25.11 -7.08
CA ASP A 35 -15.14 24.04 -7.73
C ASP A 35 -14.62 23.74 -9.15
N LYS A 36 -14.18 24.78 -9.88
CA LYS A 36 -13.63 24.64 -11.23
C LYS A 36 -12.28 23.92 -11.30
N HIS A 37 -11.49 23.97 -10.23
CA HIS A 37 -10.17 23.34 -10.14
C HIS A 37 -10.14 22.10 -9.22
N THR A 38 -11.28 21.74 -8.64
CA THR A 38 -11.39 20.51 -7.85
C THR A 38 -11.62 19.32 -8.78
N ILE A 39 -10.75 18.31 -8.68
CA ILE A 39 -10.93 17.03 -9.36
C ILE A 39 -11.42 16.00 -8.33
N ARG A 40 -12.64 15.51 -8.52
CA ARG A 40 -13.33 14.61 -7.61
C ARG A 40 -13.13 13.16 -8.03
N PHE A 41 -12.45 12.39 -7.18
CA PHE A 41 -12.23 10.97 -7.37
C PHE A 41 -13.18 10.17 -6.49
N VAL A 42 -13.97 9.27 -7.08
CA VAL A 42 -14.73 8.27 -6.31
C VAL A 42 -13.92 6.97 -6.22
N THR A 43 -13.87 6.42 -5.01
CA THR A 43 -13.12 5.20 -4.68
C THR A 43 -13.82 4.41 -3.57
N ILE A 44 -13.29 3.22 -3.26
CA ILE A 44 -13.66 2.41 -2.11
C ILE A 44 -12.51 2.30 -1.12
N ASN A 45 -12.79 1.94 0.12
CA ASN A 45 -11.77 1.63 1.11
C ASN A 45 -11.23 0.21 0.83
N SER A 46 -9.99 0.11 0.37
CA SER A 46 -9.31 -1.15 0.05
C SER A 46 -7.79 -0.94 0.06
N PRO A 47 -6.98 -1.95 0.39
CA PRO A 47 -5.51 -1.88 0.34
C PRO A 47 -4.96 -1.45 -1.02
N ASN A 48 -5.69 -1.71 -2.11
CA ASN A 48 -5.26 -1.38 -3.47
C ASN A 48 -5.66 0.03 -3.91
N THR A 49 -6.74 0.57 -3.38
CA THR A 49 -7.33 1.82 -3.87
C THR A 49 -7.06 3.00 -2.96
N TYR A 50 -7.69 3.01 -1.77
CA TYR A 50 -7.58 4.06 -0.78
C TYR A 50 -7.78 3.48 0.62
N PHE A 51 -6.93 3.85 1.55
CA PHE A 51 -7.08 3.53 2.98
C PHE A 51 -6.35 4.58 3.83
N ILE A 52 -6.62 4.58 5.13
CA ILE A 52 -5.84 5.33 6.12
C ILE A 52 -4.82 4.38 6.70
N ASN A 53 -3.53 4.75 6.64
CA ASN A 53 -2.45 3.95 7.21
C ASN A 53 -2.34 4.16 8.73
N GLU A 54 -1.40 3.48 9.37
CA GLU A 54 -1.19 3.50 10.81
C GLU A 54 -0.59 4.82 11.33
N LEU A 55 -0.24 5.73 10.43
CA LEU A 55 0.22 7.09 10.73
C LEU A 55 -0.90 8.12 10.50
N ASP A 56 -2.15 7.69 10.37
CA ASP A 56 -3.31 8.51 10.03
C ASP A 56 -3.18 9.24 8.66
N GLU A 57 -2.35 8.71 7.77
CA GLU A 57 -2.15 9.26 6.43
C GLU A 57 -2.98 8.51 5.39
N LYS A 58 -3.44 9.24 4.39
CA LYS A 58 -4.11 8.67 3.22
C LYS A 58 -3.09 7.92 2.36
N ALA A 59 -3.40 6.67 2.03
CA ALA A 59 -2.54 5.77 1.26
C ALA A 59 -3.37 4.93 0.28
N GLY A 60 -2.69 4.17 -0.58
CA GLY A 60 -3.28 3.29 -1.59
C GLY A 60 -2.71 3.57 -2.97
N LEU A 61 -2.58 2.52 -3.80
CA LEU A 61 -2.00 2.66 -5.14
C LEU A 61 -2.75 3.71 -5.97
N GLU A 62 -4.07 3.61 -6.01
CA GLU A 62 -4.88 4.53 -6.81
C GLU A 62 -4.97 5.93 -6.20
N TYR A 63 -4.91 6.04 -4.86
CA TYR A 63 -4.81 7.33 -4.20
C TYR A 63 -3.51 8.06 -4.55
N ASP A 64 -2.37 7.36 -4.50
CA ASP A 64 -1.07 7.93 -4.87
C ASP A 64 -1.01 8.32 -6.34
N LEU A 65 -1.63 7.54 -7.23
CA LEU A 65 -1.79 7.87 -8.64
C LEU A 65 -2.66 9.12 -8.83
N ALA A 66 -3.82 9.21 -8.14
CA ALA A 66 -4.72 10.36 -8.20
C ALA A 66 -4.05 11.64 -7.69
N LYS A 67 -3.32 11.56 -6.57
CA LYS A 67 -2.55 12.68 -6.02
C LYS A 67 -1.53 13.21 -7.03
N ARG A 68 -0.70 12.32 -7.60
CA ARG A 68 0.31 12.69 -8.62
C ARG A 68 -0.32 13.24 -9.89
N PHE A 69 -1.46 12.69 -10.32
CA PHE A 69 -2.18 13.22 -11.47
C PHE A 69 -2.64 14.65 -11.23
N VAL A 70 -3.29 14.94 -10.10
CA VAL A 70 -3.77 16.29 -9.76
C VAL A 70 -2.60 17.27 -9.61
N GLU A 71 -1.51 16.86 -8.95
CA GLU A 71 -0.27 17.66 -8.88
C GLU A 71 0.30 17.99 -10.27
N SER A 72 0.19 17.07 -11.24
CA SER A 72 0.66 17.30 -12.62
C SER A 72 -0.18 18.30 -13.41
N LEU A 73 -1.39 18.60 -12.96
CA LEU A 73 -2.27 19.60 -13.61
C LEU A 73 -1.90 21.04 -13.25
N GLY A 74 -1.23 21.27 -12.12
CA GLY A 74 -0.80 22.56 -11.62
C GLY A 74 -1.21 22.81 -10.15
N PRO A 75 -0.58 23.79 -9.49
CA PRO A 75 -0.78 24.04 -8.06
C PRO A 75 -2.19 24.58 -7.71
N GLU A 76 -2.94 25.05 -8.70
CA GLU A 76 -4.32 25.50 -8.55
C GLU A 76 -5.32 24.34 -8.44
N TYR A 77 -4.95 23.11 -8.84
CA TYR A 77 -5.84 21.97 -8.79
C TYR A 77 -5.84 21.29 -7.42
N VAL A 78 -7.00 20.85 -6.98
CA VAL A 78 -7.22 20.21 -5.67
C VAL A 78 -7.81 18.82 -5.86
N LEU A 79 -7.25 17.83 -5.17
CA LEU A 79 -7.79 16.48 -5.10
C LEU A 79 -8.88 16.40 -4.04
N GLU A 80 -10.09 16.02 -4.43
CA GLU A 80 -11.16 15.59 -3.53
C GLU A 80 -11.39 14.08 -3.70
N VAL A 81 -11.39 13.36 -2.57
CA VAL A 81 -11.61 11.90 -2.56
C VAL A 81 -12.97 11.61 -1.93
N ILE A 82 -13.84 10.95 -2.68
CA ILE A 82 -15.18 10.52 -2.28
C ILE A 82 -15.14 9.01 -2.07
N VAL A 83 -15.14 8.59 -0.83
CA VAL A 83 -15.14 7.16 -0.48
C VAL A 83 -16.59 6.68 -0.40
N VAL A 84 -16.92 5.62 -1.15
CA VAL A 84 -18.22 4.94 -1.07
C VAL A 84 -18.06 3.59 -0.37
N ASP A 85 -19.14 3.09 0.18
CA ASP A 85 -19.18 1.88 1.02
C ASP A 85 -19.34 0.57 0.22
N SER A 86 -19.66 0.67 -1.08
CA SER A 86 -19.74 -0.51 -1.94
C SER A 86 -19.37 -0.20 -3.39
N PHE A 87 -18.89 -1.22 -4.09
CA PHE A 87 -18.47 -1.10 -5.48
C PHE A 87 -19.65 -0.74 -6.40
N SER A 88 -20.87 -1.21 -6.10
CA SER A 88 -22.08 -0.90 -6.86
C SER A 88 -22.41 0.59 -6.92
N LYS A 89 -21.87 1.42 -6.00
CA LYS A 89 -22.08 2.88 -5.95
C LYS A 89 -21.08 3.71 -6.77
N ILE A 90 -20.01 3.10 -7.29
CA ILE A 90 -18.94 3.80 -8.04
C ILE A 90 -19.48 4.40 -9.35
N ILE A 91 -20.01 3.57 -10.24
CA ILE A 91 -20.54 4.03 -11.54
C ILE A 91 -21.71 5.00 -11.37
N PRO A 92 -22.69 4.75 -10.49
CA PRO A 92 -23.72 5.76 -10.20
C PRO A 92 -23.19 7.11 -9.75
N ALA A 93 -22.09 7.18 -9.00
CA ALA A 93 -21.49 8.45 -8.59
C ALA A 93 -20.93 9.25 -9.78
N LEU A 94 -20.35 8.57 -10.79
CA LEU A 94 -19.92 9.20 -12.04
C LEU A 94 -21.11 9.70 -12.84
N LEU A 95 -22.14 8.87 -13.04
CA LEU A 95 -23.29 9.19 -13.88
C LEU A 95 -24.14 10.33 -13.28
N SER A 96 -24.21 10.44 -11.95
CA SER A 96 -24.91 11.52 -11.24
C SER A 96 -24.08 12.79 -11.07
N ASN A 97 -22.86 12.85 -11.64
CA ASN A 97 -21.95 13.99 -11.53
C ASN A 97 -21.47 14.31 -10.09
N ARG A 98 -21.51 13.33 -9.20
CA ARG A 98 -20.92 13.45 -7.87
C ARG A 98 -19.40 13.37 -7.91
N ALA A 99 -18.85 12.63 -8.89
CA ALA A 99 -17.42 12.48 -9.12
C ALA A 99 -17.09 12.69 -10.60
N ASP A 100 -15.84 13.06 -10.88
CA ASP A 100 -15.30 13.27 -12.23
C ASP A 100 -14.59 12.02 -12.74
N ILE A 101 -13.88 11.32 -11.85
CA ILE A 101 -13.07 10.14 -12.13
C ILE A 101 -13.38 9.06 -11.09
N ALA A 102 -13.50 7.82 -11.52
CA ALA A 102 -13.52 6.66 -10.64
C ALA A 102 -12.15 5.96 -10.67
N ALA A 103 -11.55 5.84 -9.49
CA ALA A 103 -10.31 5.14 -9.21
C ALA A 103 -10.57 4.14 -8.07
N ALA A 104 -11.02 2.94 -8.44
CA ALA A 104 -11.56 1.94 -7.52
C ALA A 104 -11.31 0.51 -8.00
N ASP A 105 -10.13 0.26 -8.57
CA ASP A 105 -9.73 -1.05 -9.11
C ASP A 105 -10.71 -1.55 -10.19
N ILE A 106 -11.08 -0.63 -11.12
CA ILE A 106 -12.16 -0.89 -12.07
C ILE A 106 -11.64 -1.69 -13.26
N THR A 107 -12.14 -2.90 -13.38
CA THR A 107 -11.92 -3.76 -14.54
C THR A 107 -12.63 -3.21 -15.77
N VAL A 108 -11.91 -3.18 -16.88
CA VAL A 108 -12.43 -2.78 -18.20
C VAL A 108 -13.22 -3.92 -18.79
N THR A 109 -14.56 -3.85 -18.75
CA THR A 109 -15.47 -4.83 -19.37
C THR A 109 -16.19 -4.24 -20.57
N VAL A 110 -16.72 -5.11 -21.46
CA VAL A 110 -17.50 -4.68 -22.63
C VAL A 110 -18.77 -3.95 -22.18
N GLU A 111 -19.42 -4.44 -21.10
CA GLU A 111 -20.65 -3.85 -20.57
C GLU A 111 -20.38 -2.43 -20.05
N ARG A 112 -19.30 -2.23 -19.31
CA ARG A 112 -18.94 -0.91 -18.75
C ARG A 112 -18.53 0.10 -19.82
N ARG A 113 -17.87 -0.35 -20.92
CA ARG A 113 -17.52 0.53 -22.06
C ARG A 113 -18.75 1.18 -22.73
N ASN A 114 -19.95 0.62 -22.54
CA ASN A 114 -21.17 1.21 -23.06
C ASN A 114 -21.68 2.41 -22.25
N ILE A 115 -21.23 2.56 -21.01
CA ILE A 115 -21.73 3.55 -20.06
C ILE A 115 -20.66 4.51 -19.52
N VAL A 116 -19.39 4.13 -19.59
CA VAL A 116 -18.25 4.95 -19.14
C VAL A 116 -17.14 4.95 -20.20
N ASP A 117 -16.34 6.01 -20.19
CA ASP A 117 -15.06 6.06 -20.91
C ASP A 117 -13.93 5.64 -19.96
N PHE A 118 -12.99 4.85 -20.47
CA PHE A 118 -11.84 4.39 -19.72
C PHE A 118 -10.56 5.12 -20.12
N SER A 119 -9.69 5.34 -19.16
CA SER A 119 -8.31 5.76 -19.41
C SER A 119 -7.49 4.65 -20.10
N GLU A 120 -6.27 4.96 -20.50
CA GLU A 120 -5.24 3.96 -20.74
C GLU A 120 -5.13 3.03 -19.54
N PRO A 121 -5.21 1.69 -19.71
CA PRO A 121 -5.08 0.74 -18.62
C PRO A 121 -3.70 0.86 -17.97
N PHE A 122 -3.63 0.75 -16.64
CA PHE A 122 -2.37 0.86 -15.92
C PHE A 122 -1.92 -0.44 -15.21
N HIS A 123 -2.82 -1.41 -15.08
CA HIS A 123 -2.53 -2.70 -14.45
C HIS A 123 -3.28 -3.83 -15.12
N ASP A 124 -2.67 -5.03 -15.10
CA ASP A 124 -3.29 -6.27 -15.57
C ASP A 124 -3.60 -7.16 -14.38
N VAL A 125 -4.81 -7.72 -14.35
CA VAL A 125 -5.27 -8.61 -13.28
C VAL A 125 -5.80 -9.92 -13.84
N GLN A 126 -5.69 -10.97 -13.01
CA GLN A 126 -6.27 -12.28 -13.31
C GLN A 126 -7.29 -12.60 -12.22
N GLN A 127 -8.51 -12.94 -12.61
CA GLN A 127 -9.54 -13.40 -11.68
C GLN A 127 -9.31 -14.85 -11.31
N HIS A 128 -9.47 -15.15 -10.02
CA HIS A 128 -9.31 -16.49 -9.44
C HIS A 128 -10.58 -16.90 -8.69
N VAL A 129 -11.00 -18.13 -8.87
CA VAL A 129 -11.85 -18.77 -7.85
C VAL A 129 -10.98 -19.06 -6.64
N VAL A 130 -11.43 -18.63 -5.47
CA VAL A 130 -10.71 -18.74 -4.20
C VAL A 130 -11.46 -19.70 -3.27
N TYR A 131 -10.70 -20.54 -2.58
CA TYR A 131 -11.21 -21.54 -1.64
C TYR A 131 -10.38 -21.53 -0.35
N ASN A 132 -10.95 -22.01 0.74
CA ASN A 132 -10.22 -22.24 1.99
C ASN A 132 -9.76 -23.71 2.04
N ARG A 133 -8.44 -23.95 2.00
CA ARG A 133 -7.86 -25.30 1.96
C ARG A 133 -8.03 -26.08 3.27
N ASP A 134 -8.31 -25.41 4.39
CA ASP A 134 -8.51 -26.02 5.68
C ASP A 134 -9.99 -26.53 5.84
N HIS A 135 -10.89 -26.05 4.98
CA HIS A 135 -12.32 -26.42 4.98
C HIS A 135 -12.77 -27.19 3.74
N ASN A 136 -12.21 -26.86 2.57
CA ASN A 136 -12.68 -27.40 1.29
C ASN A 136 -11.54 -28.00 0.48
N PRO A 137 -11.76 -29.11 -0.25
CA PRO A 137 -10.80 -29.61 -1.22
C PRO A 137 -10.63 -28.62 -2.37
N LYS A 138 -9.43 -28.57 -2.96
CA LYS A 138 -9.15 -27.69 -4.10
C LYS A 138 -10.01 -28.08 -5.32
N PRO A 139 -10.98 -27.25 -5.77
CA PRO A 139 -11.69 -27.51 -7.01
C PRO A 139 -10.74 -27.30 -8.20
N LYS A 140 -10.87 -28.15 -9.22
CA LYS A 140 -9.97 -28.14 -10.39
C LYS A 140 -10.51 -27.35 -11.56
N LYS A 141 -11.83 -27.22 -11.66
CA LYS A 141 -12.55 -26.55 -12.75
C LYS A 141 -13.95 -26.14 -12.29
N LEU A 142 -14.64 -25.34 -13.08
CA LEU A 142 -15.94 -24.77 -12.75
C LEU A 142 -17.02 -25.83 -12.52
N ASP A 143 -17.06 -26.89 -13.34
CA ASP A 143 -18.08 -27.94 -13.25
C ASP A 143 -18.06 -28.70 -11.89
N VAL A 144 -16.95 -28.67 -11.16
CA VAL A 144 -16.85 -29.28 -9.82
C VAL A 144 -17.60 -28.46 -8.76
N LEU A 145 -17.93 -27.20 -9.10
CA LEU A 145 -18.62 -26.26 -8.22
C LEU A 145 -20.15 -26.28 -8.42
N ASP A 146 -20.67 -27.17 -9.26
CA ASP A 146 -22.12 -27.32 -9.46
C ASP A 146 -22.81 -27.60 -8.14
N GLY A 147 -23.81 -26.75 -7.80
CA GLY A 147 -24.54 -26.82 -6.54
C GLY A 147 -23.84 -26.15 -5.34
N HIS A 148 -22.59 -25.70 -5.48
CA HIS A 148 -21.89 -24.91 -4.49
C HIS A 148 -22.07 -23.40 -4.73
N ILE A 149 -22.22 -22.63 -3.67
CA ILE A 149 -22.43 -21.17 -3.78
C ILE A 149 -21.10 -20.44 -3.89
N ILE A 150 -20.97 -19.63 -4.95
CA ILE A 150 -19.84 -18.69 -5.13
C ILE A 150 -20.33 -17.30 -4.75
N ALA A 151 -19.87 -16.75 -3.62
CA ALA A 151 -20.23 -15.41 -3.19
C ALA A 151 -19.36 -14.37 -3.92
N VAL A 152 -19.97 -13.34 -4.49
CA VAL A 152 -19.26 -12.22 -5.15
C VAL A 152 -19.87 -10.88 -4.72
N PRO A 153 -19.09 -9.79 -4.64
CA PRO A 153 -19.67 -8.48 -4.35
C PRO A 153 -20.49 -7.99 -5.53
N ALA A 154 -21.68 -7.45 -5.25
CA ALA A 154 -22.57 -6.90 -6.27
C ALA A 154 -21.93 -5.74 -7.04
N GLY A 155 -22.27 -5.59 -8.33
CA GLY A 155 -21.79 -4.54 -9.20
C GLY A 155 -20.33 -4.69 -9.68
N THR A 156 -19.62 -5.75 -9.27
CA THR A 156 -18.25 -6.03 -9.69
C THR A 156 -18.17 -6.74 -11.05
N SER A 157 -16.98 -6.75 -11.66
CA SER A 157 -16.70 -7.58 -12.85
C SER A 157 -16.85 -9.07 -12.55
N PHE A 158 -16.69 -9.48 -11.29
CA PHE A 158 -16.93 -10.85 -10.85
C PHE A 158 -18.41 -11.23 -11.03
N ALA A 159 -19.34 -10.38 -10.56
CA ALA A 159 -20.77 -10.58 -10.74
C ALA A 159 -21.17 -10.59 -12.24
N GLU A 160 -20.62 -9.67 -13.05
CA GLU A 160 -20.79 -9.69 -14.51
C GLU A 160 -20.33 -11.02 -15.12
N ARG A 161 -19.20 -11.54 -14.67
CA ARG A 161 -18.63 -12.82 -15.14
C ARG A 161 -19.49 -13.99 -14.69
N MET A 162 -19.97 -14.02 -13.44
CA MET A 162 -20.85 -15.09 -12.96
C MET A 162 -22.15 -15.14 -13.77
N ARG A 163 -22.78 -14.01 -14.05
CA ARG A 163 -23.98 -13.94 -14.92
C ARG A 163 -23.72 -14.46 -16.32
N LYS A 164 -22.53 -14.19 -16.89
CA LYS A 164 -22.13 -14.70 -18.20
C LYS A 164 -21.88 -16.21 -18.16
N LEU A 165 -21.17 -16.71 -17.18
CA LEU A 165 -20.87 -18.14 -17.02
C LEU A 165 -22.13 -18.94 -16.70
N GLY A 166 -23.05 -18.43 -15.89
CA GLY A 166 -24.33 -19.08 -15.58
C GLY A 166 -25.23 -19.31 -16.79
N LYS A 167 -25.08 -18.51 -17.87
CA LYS A 167 -25.77 -18.77 -19.14
C LYS A 167 -25.20 -19.99 -19.89
N GLN A 168 -23.95 -20.39 -19.59
CA GLN A 168 -23.24 -21.48 -20.25
C GLN A 168 -23.19 -22.75 -19.39
N HIS A 169 -23.29 -22.60 -18.07
CA HIS A 169 -23.20 -23.66 -17.05
C HIS A 169 -24.42 -23.62 -16.15
N SER A 170 -25.42 -24.48 -16.42
CA SER A 170 -26.71 -24.47 -15.72
C SER A 170 -26.63 -24.91 -14.24
N GLY A 171 -25.55 -25.59 -13.85
CA GLY A 171 -25.32 -26.02 -12.46
C GLY A 171 -24.63 -24.98 -11.59
N LEU A 172 -24.14 -23.89 -12.19
CA LEU A 172 -23.43 -22.84 -11.47
C LEU A 172 -24.38 -22.00 -10.62
N VAL A 173 -24.10 -21.94 -9.31
CA VAL A 173 -24.86 -21.15 -8.34
C VAL A 173 -23.95 -20.04 -7.79
N TRP A 174 -24.45 -18.80 -7.71
CA TRP A 174 -23.70 -17.69 -7.11
C TRP A 174 -24.64 -16.74 -6.40
N ASP A 175 -24.08 -16.02 -5.41
CA ASP A 175 -24.75 -14.93 -4.70
C ASP A 175 -24.04 -13.62 -4.95
N GLU A 176 -24.79 -12.58 -5.36
CA GLU A 176 -24.32 -11.22 -5.48
C GLU A 176 -24.65 -10.47 -4.20
N ILE A 177 -23.65 -10.25 -3.34
CA ILE A 177 -23.82 -9.68 -2.01
C ILE A 177 -23.67 -8.16 -2.07
N GLU A 178 -24.70 -7.43 -1.69
CA GLU A 178 -24.70 -5.97 -1.59
C GLU A 178 -23.94 -5.49 -0.34
N ASN A 179 -23.44 -4.26 -0.40
CA ASN A 179 -22.76 -3.57 0.71
C ASN A 179 -21.61 -4.39 1.33
N THR A 180 -20.91 -5.16 0.50
CA THR A 180 -19.72 -5.91 0.88
C THR A 180 -18.54 -5.58 -0.05
N SER A 181 -17.34 -5.85 0.42
CA SER A 181 -16.10 -5.74 -0.37
C SER A 181 -15.52 -7.13 -0.67
N SER A 182 -14.59 -7.17 -1.64
CA SER A 182 -13.85 -8.41 -1.94
C SER A 182 -12.99 -8.86 -0.75
N GLU A 183 -12.45 -7.93 0.03
CA GLU A 183 -11.70 -8.21 1.26
C GLU A 183 -12.57 -8.88 2.32
N GLN A 184 -13.78 -8.37 2.53
CA GLN A 184 -14.73 -8.95 3.49
C GLN A 184 -15.15 -10.37 3.09
N LEU A 185 -15.36 -10.64 1.79
CA LEU A 185 -15.64 -12.00 1.33
C LEU A 185 -14.43 -12.93 1.45
N LEU A 186 -13.21 -12.45 1.23
CA LEU A 186 -12.01 -13.25 1.47
C LEU A 186 -11.80 -13.54 2.96
N GLU A 187 -12.16 -12.62 3.85
CA GLU A 187 -12.17 -12.83 5.28
C GLU A 187 -13.26 -13.84 5.70
N ALA A 188 -14.49 -13.69 5.22
CA ALA A 188 -15.59 -14.65 5.45
C ALA A 188 -15.21 -16.05 4.96
N LEU A 189 -14.55 -16.16 3.80
CA LEU A 189 -14.01 -17.41 3.30
C LEU A 189 -12.93 -18.00 4.23
N ALA A 190 -12.05 -17.17 4.75
CA ALA A 190 -10.99 -17.60 5.68
C ALA A 190 -11.59 -18.13 7.00
N ASN A 191 -12.67 -17.53 7.47
CA ASN A 191 -13.41 -17.93 8.65
C ASN A 191 -14.33 -19.15 8.42
N GLY A 192 -14.50 -19.57 7.16
CA GLY A 192 -15.40 -20.71 6.80
C GLY A 192 -16.89 -20.34 6.76
N GLU A 193 -17.22 -19.05 6.69
CA GLU A 193 -18.61 -18.54 6.61
C GLU A 193 -19.20 -18.68 5.20
N ILE A 194 -18.33 -18.71 4.18
CA ILE A 194 -18.69 -18.98 2.77
C ILE A 194 -17.79 -20.07 2.19
N GLU A 195 -18.25 -20.75 1.13
CA GLU A 195 -17.51 -21.87 0.53
C GLU A 195 -16.48 -21.42 -0.51
N TYR A 196 -16.88 -20.50 -1.38
CA TYR A 196 -16.05 -20.00 -2.49
C TYR A 196 -16.33 -18.52 -2.74
N THR A 197 -15.31 -17.81 -3.24
CA THR A 197 -15.45 -16.45 -3.76
C THR A 197 -14.59 -16.26 -5.00
N VAL A 198 -14.68 -15.09 -5.63
CA VAL A 198 -13.81 -14.67 -6.72
C VAL A 198 -13.02 -13.43 -6.28
N ALA A 199 -11.73 -13.43 -6.58
CA ALA A 199 -10.87 -12.28 -6.31
C ALA A 199 -9.82 -12.10 -7.40
N ASP A 200 -9.37 -10.86 -7.58
CA ASP A 200 -8.25 -10.53 -8.43
C ASP A 200 -6.91 -10.96 -7.82
N SER A 201 -5.97 -11.32 -8.69
CA SER A 201 -4.67 -11.90 -8.31
C SER A 201 -3.88 -11.06 -7.31
N HIS A 202 -3.88 -9.73 -7.47
CA HIS A 202 -3.13 -8.83 -6.61
C HIS A 202 -3.78 -8.71 -5.21
N LEU A 203 -5.12 -8.65 -5.13
CA LEU A 203 -5.83 -8.63 -3.86
C LEU A 203 -5.68 -9.95 -3.11
N LEU A 204 -5.88 -11.09 -3.82
CA LEU A 204 -5.68 -12.42 -3.22
C LEU A 204 -4.27 -12.55 -2.64
N ALA A 205 -3.25 -12.08 -3.35
CA ALA A 205 -1.87 -12.13 -2.88
C ALA A 205 -1.66 -11.31 -1.59
N VAL A 206 -2.28 -10.14 -1.46
CA VAL A 206 -2.25 -9.34 -0.22
C VAL A 206 -3.00 -10.07 0.91
N MET A 207 -4.20 -10.59 0.64
CA MET A 207 -5.02 -11.24 1.66
C MET A 207 -4.41 -12.56 2.17
N GLN A 208 -3.60 -13.24 1.38
CA GLN A 208 -2.88 -14.45 1.81
C GLN A 208 -1.84 -14.19 2.91
N TYR A 209 -1.36 -12.94 3.09
CA TYR A 209 -0.54 -12.60 4.26
C TYR A 209 -1.32 -12.65 5.56
N TYR A 210 -2.61 -12.31 5.50
CA TYR A 210 -3.46 -12.26 6.68
C TYR A 210 -4.19 -13.58 6.92
N TYR A 211 -4.55 -14.25 5.84
CA TYR A 211 -5.33 -15.48 5.83
C TYR A 211 -4.64 -16.57 5.00
N PRO A 212 -3.61 -17.25 5.54
CA PRO A 212 -2.83 -18.23 4.78
C PRO A 212 -3.63 -19.47 4.33
N SER A 213 -4.83 -19.68 4.86
CA SER A 213 -5.72 -20.77 4.49
C SER A 213 -6.39 -20.57 3.14
N ILE A 214 -6.60 -19.30 2.70
CA ILE A 214 -7.22 -19.01 1.41
C ILE A 214 -6.24 -19.21 0.26
N ASN A 215 -6.69 -19.80 -0.83
CA ASN A 215 -5.84 -20.11 -1.97
C ASN A 215 -6.58 -20.02 -3.30
N SER A 216 -5.84 -19.77 -4.39
CA SER A 216 -6.36 -19.89 -5.73
C SER A 216 -6.66 -21.36 -6.05
N ALA A 217 -7.90 -21.63 -6.45
CA ALA A 217 -8.29 -22.89 -7.01
C ALA A 217 -7.85 -22.97 -8.49
N PHE A 218 -8.35 -22.08 -9.31
CA PHE A 218 -8.02 -21.92 -10.72
C PHE A 218 -8.37 -20.50 -11.20
N THR A 219 -7.89 -20.13 -12.39
CA THR A 219 -8.16 -18.82 -13.00
C THR A 219 -9.48 -18.83 -13.76
N LEU A 220 -10.18 -17.69 -13.75
CA LEU A 220 -11.40 -17.46 -14.52
C LEU A 220 -11.10 -16.57 -15.75
N GLY A 221 -11.08 -17.19 -16.92
CA GLY A 221 -10.89 -16.48 -18.20
C GLY A 221 -9.48 -15.90 -18.38
N GLU A 222 -9.36 -15.02 -19.37
CA GLU A 222 -8.12 -14.34 -19.70
C GLU A 222 -7.85 -13.16 -18.75
N PRO A 223 -6.58 -12.69 -18.67
CA PRO A 223 -6.25 -11.49 -17.90
C PRO A 223 -7.05 -10.27 -18.36
N GLU A 224 -7.47 -9.46 -17.40
CA GLU A 224 -8.24 -8.25 -17.63
C GLU A 224 -7.43 -7.00 -17.28
N LYS A 225 -7.92 -5.85 -17.71
CA LYS A 225 -7.24 -4.56 -17.57
C LYS A 225 -7.92 -3.73 -16.50
N ILE A 226 -7.13 -3.07 -15.64
CA ILE A 226 -7.61 -2.05 -14.71
C ILE A 226 -7.35 -0.68 -15.32
N ALA A 227 -8.35 0.20 -15.24
CA ALA A 227 -8.27 1.57 -15.74
C ALA A 227 -9.17 2.51 -14.92
N TRP A 228 -8.88 3.79 -14.93
CA TRP A 228 -9.79 4.79 -14.42
C TRP A 228 -10.99 4.98 -15.34
N ALA A 229 -12.14 5.23 -14.77
CA ALA A 229 -13.37 5.45 -15.52
C ALA A 229 -13.91 6.88 -15.33
N MET A 230 -14.59 7.37 -16.37
CA MET A 230 -15.29 8.67 -16.38
C MET A 230 -16.66 8.49 -16.99
N ALA A 231 -17.61 9.39 -16.68
CA ALA A 231 -18.91 9.39 -17.35
C ALA A 231 -18.72 9.62 -18.87
N ARG A 232 -19.36 8.75 -19.67
CA ARG A 232 -19.15 8.67 -21.12
C ARG A 232 -19.40 10.01 -21.81
N GLY A 233 -18.42 10.44 -22.63
CA GLY A 233 -18.50 11.65 -23.47
C GLY A 233 -18.50 12.97 -22.72
N LYS A 234 -18.40 12.98 -21.38
CA LYS A 234 -18.62 14.16 -20.57
C LYS A 234 -17.45 15.14 -20.55
N ASN A 235 -16.21 14.65 -20.47
CA ASN A 235 -15.02 15.49 -20.40
C ASN A 235 -13.85 14.87 -21.19
N PRO A 236 -13.84 14.93 -22.51
CA PRO A 236 -12.80 14.34 -23.34
C PRO A 236 -11.43 14.99 -23.12
N GLU A 237 -11.38 16.27 -22.74
CA GLU A 237 -10.11 16.95 -22.46
C GLU A 237 -9.46 16.42 -21.16
N LEU A 238 -10.25 16.15 -20.13
CA LEU A 238 -9.75 15.54 -18.89
C LEU A 238 -9.24 14.11 -19.17
N LEU A 239 -9.97 13.32 -19.97
CA LEU A 239 -9.55 11.99 -20.37
C LEU A 239 -8.22 12.01 -21.14
N LYS A 240 -8.04 12.99 -22.03
CA LYS A 240 -6.78 13.18 -22.75
C LYS A 240 -5.62 13.49 -21.79
N LYS A 241 -5.84 14.34 -20.78
CA LYS A 241 -4.83 14.64 -19.75
C LYS A 241 -4.49 13.38 -18.92
N ILE A 242 -5.49 12.58 -18.52
CA ILE A 242 -5.28 11.32 -17.81
C ILE A 242 -4.43 10.36 -18.64
N ASN A 243 -4.74 10.20 -19.92
CA ASN A 243 -3.99 9.31 -20.81
C ASN A 243 -2.55 9.79 -21.02
N ALA A 244 -2.33 11.10 -21.16
CA ALA A 244 -0.99 11.67 -21.22
C ALA A 244 -0.19 11.41 -19.95
N PHE A 245 -0.82 11.57 -18.77
CA PHE A 245 -0.23 11.26 -17.48
C PHE A 245 0.16 9.78 -17.38
N PHE A 246 -0.76 8.84 -17.68
CA PHE A 246 -0.44 7.41 -17.63
C PHE A 246 0.67 7.03 -18.60
N LYS A 247 0.69 7.61 -19.80
CA LYS A 247 1.77 7.41 -20.77
C LYS A 247 3.12 7.87 -20.18
N GLN A 248 3.17 9.04 -19.56
CA GLN A 248 4.37 9.59 -18.95
C GLN A 248 4.87 8.68 -17.82
N ILE A 249 4.03 8.35 -16.83
CA ILE A 249 4.45 7.58 -15.65
C ILE A 249 4.79 6.11 -15.96
N LYS A 250 4.32 5.58 -17.09
CA LYS A 250 4.79 4.30 -17.64
C LYS A 250 6.21 4.41 -18.19
N GLN A 251 6.51 5.50 -18.89
CA GLN A 251 7.81 5.71 -19.55
C GLN A 251 8.92 6.03 -18.56
N ASP A 252 8.64 6.86 -17.54
CA ASP A 252 9.63 7.27 -16.55
C ASP A 252 9.79 6.28 -15.37
N GLY A 253 9.01 5.19 -15.37
CA GLY A 253 9.06 4.14 -14.34
C GLY A 253 8.27 4.43 -13.06
N THR A 254 7.65 5.61 -12.93
CA THR A 254 6.86 5.98 -11.73
C THR A 254 5.74 4.97 -11.45
N LEU A 255 5.01 4.53 -12.50
CA LEU A 255 3.96 3.52 -12.33
C LEU A 255 4.52 2.19 -11.81
N ARG A 256 5.64 1.71 -12.37
CA ARG A 256 6.29 0.48 -11.92
C ARG A 256 6.68 0.57 -10.43
N ASN A 257 7.22 1.71 -10.02
CA ASN A 257 7.65 1.95 -8.65
C ASN A 257 6.46 1.97 -7.68
N LEU A 258 5.35 2.60 -8.05
CA LEU A 258 4.13 2.59 -7.24
C LEU A 258 3.53 1.19 -7.14
N VAL A 259 3.42 0.46 -8.25
CA VAL A 259 2.93 -0.93 -8.25
C VAL A 259 3.82 -1.82 -7.39
N ASP A 260 5.15 -1.67 -7.46
CA ASP A 260 6.06 -2.42 -6.60
C ASP A 260 5.92 -2.05 -5.12
N ARG A 261 5.67 -0.77 -4.80
CA ARG A 261 5.43 -0.32 -3.42
C ARG A 261 4.25 -1.05 -2.78
N TYR A 262 3.15 -1.21 -3.51
CA TYR A 262 1.91 -1.80 -2.99
C TYR A 262 1.82 -3.32 -3.20
N HIS A 263 2.41 -3.88 -4.26
CA HIS A 263 2.23 -5.28 -4.66
C HIS A 263 3.54 -6.08 -4.81
N GLY A 264 4.70 -5.43 -4.78
CA GLY A 264 5.98 -6.06 -5.15
C GLY A 264 6.44 -7.19 -4.26
N ASN A 265 6.06 -7.19 -2.98
CA ASN A 265 6.47 -8.19 -1.99
C ASN A 265 5.58 -9.45 -1.97
N THR A 266 4.41 -9.44 -2.63
CA THR A 266 3.35 -10.45 -2.47
C THR A 266 3.69 -11.86 -2.97
N LYS A 267 4.75 -12.05 -3.76
CA LYS A 267 5.06 -13.36 -4.39
C LYS A 267 6.03 -14.25 -3.60
N ARG A 268 6.61 -13.81 -2.47
CA ARG A 268 7.81 -14.44 -1.91
C ARG A 268 7.62 -15.25 -0.64
N LEU A 269 6.64 -14.95 0.20
CA LEU A 269 6.41 -15.76 1.40
C LEU A 269 5.66 -17.04 1.04
N LYS A 270 6.25 -18.17 1.38
CA LYS A 270 5.55 -19.44 1.36
C LYS A 270 4.51 -19.45 2.47
N THR A 271 3.37 -20.12 2.22
CA THR A 271 2.26 -20.18 3.21
C THR A 271 2.71 -20.76 4.57
N ILE A 272 3.67 -21.65 4.58
CA ILE A 272 4.19 -22.24 5.82
C ILE A 272 4.92 -21.18 6.67
N ASP A 273 5.68 -20.28 6.05
CA ASP A 273 6.41 -19.22 6.75
C ASP A 273 5.43 -18.26 7.45
N VAL A 274 4.34 -17.89 6.80
CA VAL A 274 3.29 -17.05 7.39
C VAL A 274 2.61 -17.74 8.58
N LYS A 275 2.25 -19.02 8.47
CA LYS A 275 1.65 -19.78 9.58
C LYS A 275 2.59 -19.83 10.79
N THR A 276 3.87 -20.10 10.57
CA THR A 276 4.88 -20.14 11.64
C THR A 276 5.06 -18.76 12.25
N PHE A 277 5.06 -17.69 11.43
CA PHE A 277 5.16 -16.32 11.91
C PHE A 277 3.98 -15.95 12.82
N LEU A 278 2.75 -16.21 12.39
CA LEU A 278 1.53 -15.93 13.18
C LEU A 278 1.52 -16.70 14.52
N ALA A 279 1.93 -17.97 14.51
CA ALA A 279 2.02 -18.75 15.73
C ALA A 279 3.07 -18.16 16.71
N ARG A 280 4.25 -17.76 16.20
CA ARG A 280 5.31 -17.14 17.02
C ARG A 280 4.95 -15.71 17.46
N MET A 281 4.19 -14.98 16.69
CA MET A 281 3.66 -13.67 17.06
C MET A 281 2.79 -13.78 18.33
N GLN A 282 2.05 -14.88 18.50
CA GLN A 282 1.24 -15.11 19.71
C GLN A 282 2.06 -15.69 20.88
N THR A 283 3.08 -16.48 20.61
CA THR A 283 3.78 -17.25 21.67
C THR A 283 5.14 -16.68 22.09
N LEU A 284 5.89 -16.07 21.17
CA LEU A 284 7.23 -15.55 21.44
C LEU A 284 7.30 -14.03 21.51
N LEU A 285 6.67 -13.31 20.56
CA LEU A 285 6.72 -11.85 20.49
C LEU A 285 6.31 -11.15 21.81
N PRO A 286 5.28 -11.59 22.55
CA PRO A 286 4.89 -10.95 23.80
C PRO A 286 6.02 -10.85 24.82
N LYS A 287 6.99 -11.79 24.81
CA LYS A 287 8.15 -11.79 25.71
C LYS A 287 9.09 -10.60 25.49
N TYR A 288 9.09 -10.03 24.28
CA TYR A 288 10.03 -8.99 23.86
C TYR A 288 9.35 -7.67 23.48
N THR A 289 8.00 -7.63 23.43
CA THR A 289 7.23 -6.46 23.00
C THR A 289 7.63 -5.19 23.73
N ARG A 290 7.84 -5.25 25.06
CA ARG A 290 8.28 -4.10 25.87
C ARG A 290 9.65 -3.59 25.41
N LEU A 291 10.60 -4.47 25.14
CA LEU A 291 11.95 -4.11 24.68
C LEU A 291 11.95 -3.51 23.26
N PHE A 292 11.07 -3.99 22.38
CA PHE A 292 10.89 -3.40 21.05
C PHE A 292 10.30 -1.99 21.14
N LYS A 293 9.34 -1.76 22.02
CA LYS A 293 8.78 -0.42 22.27
C LYS A 293 9.81 0.53 22.88
N GLU A 294 10.58 0.09 23.88
CA GLU A 294 11.70 0.85 24.43
C GLU A 294 12.76 1.20 23.35
N ALA A 295 12.98 0.29 22.38
CA ALA A 295 13.87 0.57 21.25
C ALA A 295 13.27 1.61 20.29
N GLN A 296 11.96 1.63 20.05
CA GLN A 296 11.29 2.70 19.32
C GLN A 296 11.45 4.04 20.04
N ASP A 297 11.27 4.10 21.36
CA ASP A 297 11.41 5.33 22.15
C ASP A 297 12.82 5.96 22.04
N ILE A 298 13.84 5.12 21.79
CA ILE A 298 15.23 5.54 21.60
C ILE A 298 15.54 5.96 20.17
N THR A 299 14.89 5.33 19.16
CA THR A 299 15.32 5.42 17.75
C THR A 299 14.30 6.05 16.83
N ASP A 300 13.08 6.25 17.29
CA ASP A 300 11.91 6.66 16.49
C ASP A 300 11.59 5.69 15.32
N VAL A 301 12.13 4.48 15.36
CA VAL A 301 11.79 3.41 14.42
C VAL A 301 10.61 2.63 14.99
N ASP A 302 9.54 2.48 14.21
CA ASP A 302 8.35 1.71 14.63
C ASP A 302 8.75 0.34 15.20
N TRP A 303 8.29 0.05 16.42
CA TRP A 303 8.64 -1.17 17.16
C TRP A 303 8.27 -2.44 16.40
N ARG A 304 7.21 -2.39 15.57
CA ARG A 304 6.77 -3.51 14.73
C ARG A 304 7.76 -3.75 13.59
N LEU A 305 8.39 -2.70 13.05
CA LEU A 305 9.46 -2.84 12.08
C LEU A 305 10.71 -3.46 12.73
N ILE A 306 11.09 -2.99 13.93
CA ILE A 306 12.21 -3.59 14.69
C ILE A 306 11.93 -5.07 14.97
N ALA A 307 10.70 -5.41 15.38
CA ALA A 307 10.28 -6.78 15.61
C ALA A 307 10.30 -7.63 14.31
N ALA A 308 9.93 -7.06 13.16
CA ALA A 308 9.99 -7.74 11.86
C ALA A 308 11.45 -8.03 11.44
N ILE A 309 12.36 -7.07 11.66
CA ILE A 309 13.81 -7.27 11.46
C ILE A 309 14.30 -8.42 12.35
N SER A 310 14.00 -8.37 13.65
CA SER A 310 14.38 -9.40 14.60
C SER A 310 13.86 -10.80 14.22
N TYR A 311 12.63 -10.87 13.69
CA TYR A 311 12.08 -12.14 13.22
C TYR A 311 12.84 -12.66 11.99
N GLN A 312 13.17 -11.81 11.04
CA GLN A 312 13.95 -12.19 9.87
C GLN A 312 15.36 -12.67 10.25
N GLU A 313 15.95 -12.10 11.30
CA GLU A 313 17.29 -12.46 11.79
C GLU A 313 17.29 -13.79 12.53
N SER A 314 16.46 -13.96 13.55
CA SER A 314 16.54 -15.06 14.51
C SER A 314 15.24 -15.84 14.68
N HIS A 315 14.14 -15.42 14.00
CA HIS A 315 12.78 -15.89 14.31
C HIS A 315 12.39 -15.70 15.79
N TRP A 316 12.92 -14.64 16.42
CA TRP A 316 12.82 -14.33 17.86
C TRP A 316 13.42 -15.39 18.78
N ASP A 317 14.44 -16.11 18.31
CA ASP A 317 15.25 -17.02 19.15
C ASP A 317 16.49 -16.32 19.69
N THR A 318 16.53 -16.10 21.02
CA THR A 318 17.64 -15.45 21.73
C THR A 318 18.97 -16.15 21.57
N TYR A 319 18.96 -17.47 21.42
CA TYR A 319 20.17 -18.29 21.32
C TYR A 319 20.62 -18.55 19.89
N SER A 320 19.95 -17.93 18.91
CA SER A 320 20.31 -18.07 17.51
C SER A 320 21.78 -17.70 17.29
N THR A 321 22.51 -18.58 16.62
CA THR A 321 23.91 -18.38 16.30
C THR A 321 24.18 -18.92 14.89
N SER A 322 24.76 -18.07 14.03
CA SER A 322 25.16 -18.47 12.69
C SER A 322 26.53 -19.15 12.68
N PRO A 323 26.90 -19.90 11.61
CA PRO A 323 28.22 -20.45 11.43
C PRO A 323 29.36 -19.40 11.47
N THR A 324 29.05 -18.14 11.19
CA THR A 324 29.97 -17.01 11.21
C THR A 324 29.99 -16.26 12.54
N ASN A 325 29.47 -16.86 13.63
CA ASN A 325 29.42 -16.30 14.97
C ASN A 325 28.58 -14.99 15.11
N VAL A 326 27.59 -14.80 14.23
CA VAL A 326 26.57 -13.76 14.41
C VAL A 326 25.53 -14.30 15.40
N ARG A 327 25.10 -13.48 16.40
CA ARG A 327 24.36 -14.01 17.55
C ARG A 327 23.21 -13.12 18.00
N GLY A 328 22.22 -13.76 18.66
CA GLY A 328 21.13 -13.17 19.39
C GLY A 328 19.95 -12.73 18.53
N LEU A 329 18.99 -12.07 19.17
CA LEU A 329 17.72 -11.69 18.52
C LEU A 329 17.89 -10.83 17.26
N MET A 330 18.90 -9.96 17.22
CA MET A 330 19.17 -9.07 16.09
C MET A 330 20.37 -9.51 15.27
N MET A 331 20.91 -10.71 15.51
CA MET A 331 22.04 -11.34 14.81
C MET A 331 23.20 -10.35 14.59
N LEU A 332 23.72 -9.80 15.70
CA LEU A 332 24.82 -8.83 15.65
C LEU A 332 26.15 -9.53 15.43
N THR A 333 26.97 -8.99 14.51
CA THR A 333 28.38 -9.37 14.38
C THR A 333 29.18 -8.84 15.59
N GLU A 334 30.38 -9.36 15.80
CA GLU A 334 31.28 -8.86 16.84
C GLU A 334 31.60 -7.37 16.62
N GLN A 335 31.95 -7.01 15.38
CA GLN A 335 32.22 -5.63 15.01
C GLN A 335 31.01 -4.70 15.25
N THR A 336 29.80 -5.14 14.96
CA THR A 336 28.57 -4.34 15.21
C THR A 336 28.32 -4.20 16.70
N SER A 337 28.55 -5.28 17.48
CA SER A 337 28.38 -5.22 18.95
C SER A 337 29.35 -4.27 19.60
N ASP A 338 30.63 -4.28 19.18
CA ASP A 338 31.64 -3.34 19.65
C ASP A 338 31.25 -1.89 19.32
N MET A 339 30.82 -1.63 18.07
CA MET A 339 30.37 -0.30 17.63
C MET A 339 29.15 0.20 18.43
N MET A 340 28.26 -0.71 18.84
CA MET A 340 27.03 -0.39 19.58
C MET A 340 27.17 -0.54 21.11
N ASN A 341 28.39 -0.84 21.60
CA ASN A 341 28.71 -1.06 23.01
C ASN A 341 27.87 -2.21 23.65
N VAL A 342 27.70 -3.32 22.94
CA VAL A 342 27.00 -4.52 23.41
C VAL A 342 28.02 -5.48 24.02
N GLN A 343 27.85 -5.83 25.29
CA GLN A 343 28.72 -6.79 25.98
C GLN A 343 28.24 -8.24 25.79
N ASP A 344 26.93 -8.44 25.80
CA ASP A 344 26.30 -9.75 25.56
C ASP A 344 25.25 -9.66 24.44
N ARG A 345 25.58 -10.24 23.29
CA ARG A 345 24.70 -10.28 22.10
C ARG A 345 23.49 -11.20 22.30
N LEU A 346 23.53 -12.13 23.26
CA LEU A 346 22.43 -13.02 23.59
C LEU A 346 21.42 -12.39 24.58
N ASP A 347 21.80 -11.30 25.26
CA ASP A 347 20.88 -10.55 26.11
C ASP A 347 19.92 -9.71 25.26
N PRO A 348 18.59 -9.98 25.28
CA PRO A 348 17.60 -9.20 24.54
C PRO A 348 17.60 -7.70 24.86
N LYS A 349 17.90 -7.34 26.12
CA LYS A 349 17.95 -5.94 26.57
C LYS A 349 19.07 -5.15 25.92
N GLN A 350 20.14 -5.81 25.49
CA GLN A 350 21.26 -5.20 24.80
C GLN A 350 21.12 -5.36 23.28
N SER A 351 20.73 -6.55 22.81
CA SER A 351 20.64 -6.89 21.39
C SER A 351 19.61 -6.07 20.64
N ILE A 352 18.39 -5.91 21.19
CA ILE A 352 17.27 -5.21 20.52
C ILE A 352 17.57 -3.73 20.31
N PRO A 353 17.93 -2.93 21.33
CA PRO A 353 18.24 -1.51 21.10
C PRO A 353 19.46 -1.31 20.19
N ALA A 354 20.45 -2.20 20.30
CA ALA A 354 21.64 -2.12 19.45
C ALA A 354 21.30 -2.38 17.98
N GLY A 355 20.50 -3.40 17.68
CA GLY A 355 20.05 -3.69 16.32
C GLY A 355 19.19 -2.55 15.74
N ALA A 356 18.31 -1.94 16.53
CA ALA A 356 17.52 -0.79 16.12
C ALA A 356 18.40 0.43 15.80
N LYS A 357 19.39 0.73 16.66
CA LYS A 357 20.37 1.80 16.41
C LYS A 357 21.23 1.51 15.17
N PHE A 358 21.63 0.26 14.96
CA PHE A 358 22.39 -0.13 13.79
C PHE A 358 21.57 0.01 12.51
N PHE A 359 20.28 -0.35 12.54
CA PHE A 359 19.37 -0.10 11.43
C PHE A 359 19.25 1.40 11.11
N LEU A 360 19.05 2.25 12.13
CA LEU A 360 18.99 3.70 11.97
C LEU A 360 20.31 4.25 11.39
N TRP A 361 21.45 3.78 11.90
CA TRP A 361 22.77 4.15 11.38
C TRP A 361 22.95 3.76 9.90
N MET A 362 22.40 2.59 9.46
CA MET A 362 22.36 2.22 8.05
C MET A 362 21.46 3.15 7.24
N LYS A 363 20.30 3.54 7.78
CA LYS A 363 19.36 4.45 7.13
C LYS A 363 19.96 5.83 6.91
N ASP A 364 20.74 6.33 7.85
CA ASP A 364 21.42 7.64 7.77
C ASP A 364 22.56 7.67 6.73
N ARG A 365 22.99 6.53 6.21
CA ARG A 365 23.95 6.44 5.10
C ARG A 365 23.33 6.76 3.74
N PHE A 366 22.00 6.74 3.66
CA PHE A 366 21.28 7.06 2.43
C PHE A 366 20.74 8.49 2.47
N PRO A 367 20.81 9.23 1.34
CA PRO A 367 20.36 10.62 1.26
C PRO A 367 18.91 10.82 1.74
N GLU A 368 18.66 11.91 2.48
CA GLU A 368 17.31 12.26 2.99
C GLU A 368 16.31 12.56 1.87
N ARG A 369 16.78 12.96 0.68
CA ARG A 369 15.90 13.17 -0.48
C ARG A 369 15.21 11.89 -0.97
N ILE A 370 15.70 10.70 -0.57
CA ILE A 370 15.03 9.43 -0.91
C ILE A 370 13.76 9.34 -0.09
N PRO A 371 12.58 9.31 -0.75
CA PRO A 371 11.32 9.28 -0.03
C PRO A 371 11.11 7.95 0.68
N GLU A 372 10.34 7.98 1.77
CA GLU A 372 9.84 6.74 2.37
C GLU A 372 8.76 6.09 1.45
N PRO A 373 8.67 4.77 1.45
CA PRO A 373 9.47 3.79 2.24
C PRO A 373 10.78 3.34 1.57
N ASP A 374 11.17 3.88 0.41
CA ASP A 374 12.35 3.44 -0.34
C ASP A 374 13.64 3.57 0.47
N ARG A 375 13.82 4.66 1.23
CA ARG A 375 14.98 4.85 2.11
C ARG A 375 15.08 3.78 3.18
N THR A 376 13.95 3.39 3.76
CA THR A 376 13.85 2.27 4.69
C THR A 376 14.23 0.94 4.02
N TYR A 377 13.81 0.69 2.79
CA TYR A 377 14.14 -0.55 2.07
C TYR A 377 15.63 -0.64 1.72
N PHE A 378 16.26 0.48 1.37
CA PHE A 378 17.73 0.52 1.20
C PHE A 378 18.46 0.22 2.51
N ALA A 379 17.98 0.77 3.63
CA ALA A 379 18.55 0.48 4.93
C ALA A 379 18.43 -0.99 5.34
N LEU A 380 17.29 -1.63 5.06
CA LEU A 380 17.10 -3.07 5.28
C LEU A 380 18.06 -3.91 4.43
N ALA A 381 18.19 -3.59 3.14
CA ALA A 381 19.12 -4.28 2.26
C ALA A 381 20.57 -4.09 2.72
N ALA A 382 20.93 -2.89 3.19
CA ALA A 382 22.25 -2.57 3.71
C ALA A 382 22.54 -3.24 5.07
N TYR A 383 21.53 -3.41 5.92
CA TYR A 383 21.65 -4.16 7.17
C TYR A 383 22.14 -5.60 6.92
N ASN A 384 21.63 -6.22 5.87
CA ASN A 384 21.99 -7.60 5.48
C ASN A 384 23.32 -7.69 4.73
N ASN A 385 23.61 -6.76 3.82
CA ASN A 385 24.73 -6.92 2.85
C ASN A 385 25.71 -5.73 2.83
N GLY A 386 25.55 -4.78 3.73
CA GLY A 386 26.37 -3.57 3.79
C GLY A 386 25.98 -2.49 2.76
N VAL A 387 26.26 -1.24 3.11
CA VAL A 387 25.92 -0.06 2.29
C VAL A 387 26.61 -0.09 0.92
N GLY A 388 27.85 -0.61 0.84
CA GLY A 388 28.68 -0.52 -0.36
C GLY A 388 28.03 -1.15 -1.60
N HIS A 389 27.50 -2.36 -1.49
CA HIS A 389 26.87 -3.04 -2.62
C HIS A 389 25.54 -2.39 -3.01
N ILE A 390 24.82 -1.81 -2.04
CA ILE A 390 23.59 -1.07 -2.34
C ILE A 390 23.92 0.21 -3.12
N GLU A 391 24.97 0.93 -2.75
CA GLU A 391 25.44 2.10 -3.50
C GLU A 391 25.94 1.73 -4.90
N ASP A 392 26.65 0.62 -5.08
CA ASP A 392 27.05 0.12 -6.40
C ASP A 392 25.81 -0.14 -7.29
N ALA A 393 24.74 -0.72 -6.72
CA ALA A 393 23.50 -0.96 -7.42
C ALA A 393 22.76 0.35 -7.78
N ARG A 394 22.78 1.35 -6.89
CA ARG A 394 22.21 2.68 -7.14
C ARG A 394 22.96 3.40 -8.27
N VAL A 395 24.31 3.36 -8.24
CA VAL A 395 25.15 3.89 -9.34
C VAL A 395 24.87 3.17 -10.66
N LEU A 396 24.69 1.86 -10.62
CA LEU A 396 24.35 1.07 -11.81
C LEU A 396 22.94 1.43 -12.33
N ALA A 397 21.95 1.64 -11.45
CA ALA A 397 20.62 2.09 -11.81
C ALA A 397 20.70 3.42 -12.58
N GLN A 398 21.42 4.40 -12.06
CA GLN A 398 21.62 5.69 -12.72
C GLN A 398 22.27 5.53 -14.10
N LYS A 399 23.31 4.69 -14.25
CA LYS A 399 23.98 4.43 -15.52
C LYS A 399 23.06 3.76 -16.55
N LEU A 400 22.06 3.00 -16.11
CA LEU A 400 21.08 2.33 -16.97
C LEU A 400 19.82 3.18 -17.22
N GLY A 401 19.78 4.44 -16.76
CA GLY A 401 18.63 5.32 -16.94
C GLY A 401 17.44 4.98 -16.03
N LEU A 402 17.68 4.21 -14.96
CA LEU A 402 16.71 3.88 -13.94
C LEU A 402 16.79 4.87 -12.78
N ASN A 403 15.76 4.91 -11.93
CA ASN A 403 15.76 5.78 -10.76
C ASN A 403 16.63 5.20 -9.62
N PRO A 404 17.79 5.83 -9.27
CA PRO A 404 18.67 5.33 -8.21
C PRO A 404 18.09 5.50 -6.80
N ASP A 405 17.02 6.27 -6.66
CA ASP A 405 16.35 6.55 -5.39
C ASP A 405 15.06 5.72 -5.22
N SER A 406 14.80 4.77 -6.14
CA SER A 406 13.67 3.83 -6.07
C SER A 406 14.15 2.41 -5.78
N TRP A 407 13.60 1.78 -4.74
CA TRP A 407 13.86 0.39 -4.41
C TRP A 407 13.48 -0.57 -5.56
N ALA A 408 12.33 -0.34 -6.21
CA ALA A 408 11.87 -1.15 -7.33
C ALA A 408 12.87 -1.21 -8.49
N ASP A 409 13.55 -0.11 -8.75
CA ASP A 409 14.57 -0.03 -9.79
C ASP A 409 15.92 -0.61 -9.32
N VAL A 410 16.36 -0.24 -8.12
CA VAL A 410 17.66 -0.65 -7.58
C VAL A 410 17.72 -2.15 -7.30
N LYS A 411 16.64 -2.79 -6.84
CA LYS A 411 16.63 -4.25 -6.66
C LYS A 411 16.88 -5.02 -7.97
N THR A 412 16.50 -4.45 -9.14
CA THR A 412 16.80 -5.07 -10.44
C THR A 412 18.27 -4.98 -10.79
N THR A 413 18.94 -3.90 -10.40
CA THR A 413 20.37 -3.70 -10.63
C THR A 413 21.23 -4.42 -9.60
N LEU A 414 20.76 -4.63 -8.39
CA LEU A 414 21.37 -5.54 -7.42
C LEU A 414 21.57 -6.94 -8.02
N LEU A 415 20.56 -7.49 -8.68
CA LEU A 415 20.67 -8.81 -9.34
C LEU A 415 21.73 -8.82 -10.44
N LYS A 416 21.94 -7.68 -11.14
CA LYS A 416 22.95 -7.58 -12.19
C LYS A 416 24.37 -7.57 -11.65
N LEU A 417 24.60 -7.22 -10.38
CA LEU A 417 25.92 -7.28 -9.74
C LEU A 417 26.42 -8.74 -9.51
N ASN A 418 25.65 -9.74 -9.85
CA ASN A 418 26.12 -11.14 -9.95
C ASN A 418 26.86 -11.42 -11.26
N ASP A 419 26.66 -10.59 -12.29
CA ASP A 419 27.23 -10.77 -13.63
C ASP A 419 28.59 -10.06 -13.76
N PRO A 420 29.65 -10.74 -14.25
CA PRO A 420 30.97 -10.13 -14.47
C PRO A 420 30.93 -8.85 -15.31
N GLN A 421 29.99 -8.74 -16.26
CA GLN A 421 29.82 -7.53 -17.10
C GLN A 421 29.61 -6.27 -16.24
N TYR A 422 29.00 -6.39 -15.07
CA TYR A 422 28.64 -5.29 -14.18
C TYR A 422 29.54 -5.21 -12.96
N TYR A 423 29.77 -6.32 -12.23
CA TYR A 423 30.51 -6.24 -10.97
C TYR A 423 31.99 -5.89 -11.14
N THR A 424 32.61 -6.21 -12.27
CA THR A 424 34.02 -5.81 -12.54
C THR A 424 34.22 -4.30 -12.63
N LYS A 425 33.11 -3.56 -12.85
CA LYS A 425 33.07 -2.09 -12.93
C LYS A 425 32.49 -1.46 -11.67
N ALA A 426 32.06 -2.25 -10.72
CA ALA A 426 31.51 -1.81 -9.44
C ALA A 426 32.65 -1.60 -8.44
N LYS A 427 32.48 -0.62 -7.53
CA LYS A 427 33.51 -0.27 -6.54
C LYS A 427 33.77 -1.40 -5.54
N TYR A 428 32.70 -2.10 -5.13
CA TYR A 428 32.77 -3.18 -4.14
C TYR A 428 32.76 -4.57 -4.78
N GLY A 429 32.70 -4.66 -6.11
CA GLY A 429 32.86 -5.90 -6.85
C GLY A 429 31.66 -6.83 -6.82
N TYR A 430 31.94 -8.14 -6.82
CA TYR A 430 30.93 -9.18 -6.84
C TYR A 430 30.03 -9.16 -5.61
N CYS A 431 28.73 -9.31 -5.85
CA CYS A 431 27.72 -9.41 -4.80
C CYS A 431 26.78 -10.60 -5.07
N SER A 432 26.59 -11.46 -4.09
CA SER A 432 25.48 -12.43 -4.10
C SER A 432 24.16 -11.75 -3.72
N CYS A 433 23.76 -10.79 -4.53
CA CYS A 433 22.75 -9.78 -4.18
C CYS A 433 21.27 -10.24 -4.25
N GLY A 434 21.00 -11.53 -4.44
CA GLY A 434 19.67 -12.10 -4.23
C GLY A 434 19.24 -12.11 -2.77
N GLY A 435 20.20 -12.30 -1.84
CA GLY A 435 19.97 -12.32 -0.40
C GLY A 435 19.33 -11.06 0.16
N PRO A 436 19.96 -9.87 0.00
CA PRO A 436 19.40 -8.61 0.50
C PRO A 436 18.02 -8.27 -0.06
N ILE A 437 17.69 -8.67 -1.30
CA ILE A 437 16.36 -8.50 -1.85
C ILE A 437 15.35 -9.38 -1.11
N ILE A 438 15.65 -10.67 -0.95
CA ILE A 438 14.79 -11.61 -0.21
C ILE A 438 14.61 -11.13 1.23
N TYR A 439 15.66 -10.68 1.87
CA TYR A 439 15.68 -10.15 3.22
C TYR A 439 14.72 -8.96 3.36
N THR A 440 14.86 -7.95 2.52
CA THR A 440 14.01 -6.75 2.52
C THR A 440 12.54 -7.10 2.27
N GLU A 441 12.25 -7.90 1.23
CA GLU A 441 10.87 -8.26 0.89
C GLU A 441 10.20 -9.13 1.97
N SER A 442 10.97 -9.97 2.68
CA SER A 442 10.46 -10.75 3.81
C SER A 442 10.09 -9.85 4.99
N ILE A 443 10.97 -8.91 5.36
CA ILE A 443 10.70 -7.95 6.45
C ILE A 443 9.48 -7.08 6.11
N ARG A 444 9.36 -6.58 4.89
CA ARG A 444 8.17 -5.84 4.43
C ARG A 444 6.89 -6.63 4.70
N SER A 445 6.91 -7.92 4.39
CA SER A 445 5.76 -8.79 4.57
C SER A 445 5.45 -9.04 6.05
N TYR A 446 6.47 -9.34 6.88
CA TYR A 446 6.28 -9.49 8.33
C TYR A 446 5.78 -8.20 8.97
N TYR A 447 6.34 -7.07 8.57
CA TYR A 447 5.93 -5.77 9.06
C TYR A 447 4.45 -5.48 8.74
N GLN A 448 3.99 -5.73 7.50
CA GLN A 448 2.58 -5.60 7.12
C GLN A 448 1.65 -6.48 7.98
N ILE A 449 2.06 -7.71 8.29
CA ILE A 449 1.27 -8.59 9.18
C ILE A 449 1.22 -7.99 10.60
N LEU A 450 2.35 -7.51 11.14
CA LEU A 450 2.38 -6.90 12.47
C LEU A 450 1.54 -5.62 12.54
N LEU A 451 1.58 -4.78 11.50
CA LEU A 451 0.75 -3.58 11.39
C LEU A 451 -0.74 -3.90 11.53
N LYS A 452 -1.21 -4.94 10.86
CA LYS A 452 -2.62 -5.35 10.91
C LYS A 452 -3.06 -5.87 12.28
N HIS A 453 -2.18 -6.60 12.97
CA HIS A 453 -2.56 -7.33 14.18
C HIS A 453 -2.20 -6.63 15.48
N LEU A 454 -1.32 -5.63 15.43
CA LEU A 454 -0.78 -5.01 16.63
C LEU A 454 -0.87 -3.48 16.55
N PRO A 455 -1.28 -2.81 17.66
CA PRO A 455 -1.41 -1.36 17.68
C PRO A 455 -0.05 -0.67 17.57
N SER A 456 -0.05 0.57 17.10
CA SER A 456 1.09 1.47 17.19
C SER A 456 1.46 1.72 18.66
N HIS A 457 2.67 2.21 18.88
CA HIS A 457 3.13 2.65 20.20
C HIS A 457 3.39 4.15 20.15
N SER A 458 2.76 4.88 21.07
CA SER A 458 3.13 6.26 21.36
C SER A 458 3.86 6.24 22.71
N PRO A 459 5.02 6.90 22.83
CA PRO A 459 5.68 7.06 24.12
C PRO A 459 4.72 7.68 25.11
N ASP A 460 4.64 7.13 26.32
CA ASP A 460 3.92 7.78 27.42
C ASP A 460 4.60 9.14 27.68
N LEU A 461 3.98 10.22 27.24
CA LEU A 461 4.34 11.56 27.68
C LEU A 461 4.03 11.58 29.17
N GLU A 462 5.06 11.39 30.03
CA GLU A 462 4.88 11.67 31.45
C GLU A 462 4.27 13.07 31.58
N PRO A 463 3.13 13.22 32.29
CA PRO A 463 2.57 14.55 32.51
C PRO A 463 3.66 15.37 33.20
N PHE A 464 4.05 16.48 32.60
CA PHE A 464 4.95 17.47 33.16
C PHE A 464 4.48 17.71 34.60
N LYS A 465 5.19 17.17 35.62
CA LYS A 465 5.02 17.59 37.00
C LYS A 465 5.49 19.03 37.03
N ILE A 466 4.55 19.98 36.93
CA ILE A 466 4.79 21.35 37.33
C ILE A 466 5.20 21.26 38.76
N ALA A 467 6.49 21.47 39.07
CA ALA A 467 6.99 21.64 40.40
C ALA A 467 6.25 22.87 40.96
N GLY A 468 5.21 22.61 41.73
CA GLY A 468 4.54 23.66 42.52
C GLY A 468 5.52 24.21 43.53
N ASN A 469 5.65 25.51 43.54
CA ASN A 469 6.30 26.28 44.58
C ASN A 469 5.67 26.01 45.95
#